data_a5797bc088208307f2c24b2bc53b70c3
#
_entry.id   a5797bc088208307f2c24b2bc53b70c3
#
_cell.length_a   1.000
_cell.length_b   1.000
_cell.length_c   1.000
_cell.angle_alpha   90.00
_cell.angle_beta   90.00
_cell.angle_gamma   90.00
#
_symmetry.space_group_name_H-M   'P 1'
#
loop_
_entity.id
_entity.type
_entity.pdbx_description
1 polymer ?
#
loop_
_entity_poly.entity_id
_entity_poly.type
_entity_poly.pdbx_seq_one_letter_code
_entity_poly.pdbx_strand_id
1 'polypeptide(L)'
;HDAFRVGEDGPTHEPVEQEAQVRLLEKLKNHKGHNSMLVLRPADVVETTVAWKLAMENVYTPTALILSRQNITDLPAKENRYQEALQAEKGAYIVNEDANADVILLASGSEVSTLVEGAALLRADGIKVRIVSVPSEGLFRSQSKEYQESILPAGSKIFGLTAGLPVNLELSLIHI
;
A
#
# COMPACT_ATOMS: atom_id res chain seq x y z
N HIS A 1 -13.17 0.72 8.24
CA HIS A 1 -11.98 -0.11 8.47
C HIS A 1 -11.78 -1.09 7.31
N ASP A 2 -10.60 -1.70 7.21
CA ASP A 2 -10.30 -2.77 6.25
C ASP A 2 -10.77 -4.15 6.75
N ALA A 3 -10.57 -5.20 5.93
CA ALA A 3 -10.97 -6.58 6.24
C ALA A 3 -9.91 -7.36 7.04
N PHE A 4 -8.79 -6.74 7.42
CA PHE A 4 -7.68 -7.43 8.06
C PHE A 4 -8.07 -8.02 9.43
N ARG A 5 -7.94 -9.35 9.57
CA ARG A 5 -8.26 -10.12 10.79
C ARG A 5 -9.67 -9.86 11.37
N VAL A 6 -10.64 -9.59 10.50
CA VAL A 6 -12.05 -9.42 10.87
C VAL A 6 -12.77 -10.75 10.60
N GLY A 7 -12.48 -11.77 11.39
CA GLY A 7 -12.96 -13.13 11.13
C GLY A 7 -14.27 -13.53 11.80
N GLU A 8 -14.75 -12.74 12.77
CA GLU A 8 -15.91 -13.10 13.61
C GLU A 8 -17.16 -12.28 13.32
N ASP A 9 -17.04 -11.24 12.51
CA ASP A 9 -18.15 -10.32 12.26
C ASP A 9 -19.10 -10.81 11.15
N GLY A 10 -18.74 -11.87 10.44
CA GLY A 10 -19.53 -12.46 9.35
C GLY A 10 -19.62 -11.57 8.11
N PRO A 11 -20.31 -12.06 7.05
CA PRO A 11 -20.29 -11.42 5.72
C PRO A 11 -20.96 -10.05 5.66
N THR A 12 -21.72 -9.66 6.67
CA THR A 12 -22.40 -8.35 6.71
C THR A 12 -21.51 -7.21 7.22
N HIS A 13 -20.36 -7.53 7.83
CA HIS A 13 -19.48 -6.55 8.48
C HIS A 13 -18.03 -6.60 7.97
N GLU A 14 -17.72 -7.49 7.04
CA GLU A 14 -16.39 -7.58 6.42
C GLU A 14 -16.30 -6.64 5.21
N PRO A 15 -15.47 -5.60 5.25
CA PRO A 15 -15.39 -4.60 4.17
C PRO A 15 -14.46 -5.08 3.04
N VAL A 16 -14.82 -6.13 2.31
CA VAL A 16 -14.01 -6.74 1.25
C VAL A 16 -14.06 -5.92 -0.04
N GLU A 17 -15.27 -5.51 -0.46
CA GLU A 17 -15.49 -4.77 -1.72
C GLU A 17 -15.37 -3.26 -1.55
N GLN A 18 -15.55 -2.73 -0.36
CA GLN A 18 -15.62 -1.30 -0.09
C GLN A 18 -14.33 -0.57 -0.45
N GLU A 19 -13.18 -1.20 -0.23
CA GLU A 19 -11.91 -0.64 -0.65
C GLU A 19 -11.86 -0.48 -2.17
N ALA A 20 -12.26 -1.49 -2.94
CA ALA A 20 -12.29 -1.43 -4.39
C ALA A 20 -13.24 -0.35 -4.90
N GLN A 21 -14.41 -0.19 -4.27
CA GLN A 21 -15.38 0.86 -4.60
C GLN A 21 -14.81 2.26 -4.36
N VAL A 22 -14.16 2.47 -3.21
CA VAL A 22 -13.55 3.76 -2.87
C VAL A 22 -12.38 4.06 -3.81
N ARG A 23 -11.54 3.07 -4.14
CA ARG A 23 -10.43 3.22 -5.09
C ARG A 23 -10.91 3.49 -6.52
N LEU A 24 -12.11 3.05 -6.89
CA LEU A 24 -12.70 3.42 -8.19
C LEU A 24 -12.84 4.94 -8.33
N LEU A 25 -13.15 5.64 -7.25
CA LEU A 25 -13.29 7.11 -7.25
C LEU A 25 -11.95 7.83 -7.52
N GLU A 26 -10.81 7.21 -7.23
CA GLU A 26 -9.49 7.77 -7.60
C GLU A 26 -9.29 7.84 -9.13
N LYS A 27 -9.97 6.98 -9.90
CA LYS A 27 -9.86 6.94 -11.37
C LYS A 27 -10.75 7.99 -12.05
N LEU A 28 -11.77 8.46 -11.35
CA LEU A 28 -12.69 9.46 -11.86
C LEU A 28 -12.09 10.86 -11.71
N LYS A 29 -12.47 11.75 -12.62
CA LYS A 29 -12.12 13.17 -12.54
C LYS A 29 -13.31 13.99 -12.10
N ASN A 30 -13.08 14.94 -11.20
CA ASN A 30 -14.06 15.93 -10.85
C ASN A 30 -14.15 17.03 -11.94
N HIS A 31 -15.12 17.94 -11.81
CA HIS A 31 -15.35 19.02 -12.77
C HIS A 31 -14.16 20.01 -12.93
N LYS A 32 -13.17 19.96 -12.03
CA LYS A 32 -11.94 20.76 -12.09
C LYS A 32 -10.76 19.98 -12.66
N GLY A 33 -10.96 18.70 -13.06
CA GLY A 33 -9.91 17.85 -13.63
C GLY A 33 -9.04 17.12 -12.63
N HIS A 34 -9.26 17.33 -11.31
CA HIS A 34 -8.56 16.55 -10.28
C HIS A 34 -9.19 15.16 -10.13
N ASN A 35 -8.46 14.20 -9.56
CA ASN A 35 -9.04 12.93 -9.16
C ASN A 35 -10.19 13.19 -8.17
N SER A 36 -11.28 12.43 -8.26
CA SER A 36 -12.47 12.65 -7.42
C SER A 36 -12.24 12.31 -5.95
N MET A 37 -11.20 11.55 -5.64
CA MET A 37 -10.84 11.16 -4.27
C MET A 37 -9.34 10.88 -4.17
N LEU A 38 -8.76 11.14 -3.01
CA LEU A 38 -7.47 10.59 -2.57
C LEU A 38 -7.76 9.42 -1.64
N VAL A 39 -7.19 8.24 -1.90
CA VAL A 39 -7.38 7.05 -1.06
C VAL A 39 -6.05 6.62 -0.47
N LEU A 40 -6.01 6.50 0.86
CA LEU A 40 -4.83 6.14 1.62
C LEU A 40 -5.16 4.96 2.55
N ARG A 41 -4.34 3.92 2.49
CA ARG A 41 -4.41 2.74 3.37
C ARG A 41 -3.05 2.50 4.01
N PRO A 42 -2.78 3.18 5.15
CA PRO A 42 -1.49 3.12 5.82
C PRO A 42 -1.24 1.77 6.50
N ALA A 43 0.02 1.36 6.54
CA ALA A 43 0.46 0.06 7.02
C ALA A 43 0.84 0.02 8.51
N ASP A 44 1.13 1.17 9.12
CA ASP A 44 1.48 1.29 10.54
C ASP A 44 1.10 2.66 11.10
N VAL A 45 1.40 2.91 12.38
CA VAL A 45 1.09 4.19 13.03
C VAL A 45 1.84 5.36 12.37
N VAL A 46 3.05 5.12 11.89
CA VAL A 46 3.87 6.18 11.29
C VAL A 46 3.37 6.52 9.89
N GLU A 47 3.05 5.53 9.05
CA GLU A 47 2.34 5.80 7.79
C GLU A 47 0.98 6.45 8.01
N THR A 48 0.26 6.09 9.08
CA THR A 48 -1.01 6.74 9.44
C THR A 48 -0.80 8.23 9.73
N THR A 49 0.28 8.58 10.42
CA THR A 49 0.63 9.99 10.66
C THR A 49 0.90 10.74 9.34
N VAL A 50 1.64 10.12 8.42
CA VAL A 50 1.87 10.68 7.08
C VAL A 50 0.57 10.77 6.28
N ALA A 51 -0.29 9.75 6.35
CA ALA A 51 -1.58 9.77 5.67
C ALA A 51 -2.50 10.90 6.16
N TRP A 52 -2.51 11.18 7.47
CA TRP A 52 -3.21 12.34 8.02
C TRP A 52 -2.61 13.66 7.53
N LYS A 53 -1.28 13.78 7.48
CA LYS A 53 -0.62 14.97 6.90
C LYS A 53 -1.11 15.19 5.46
N LEU A 54 -1.04 14.14 4.61
CA LEU A 54 -1.50 14.23 3.22
C LEU A 54 -2.99 14.58 3.12
N ALA A 55 -3.84 14.03 4.00
CA ALA A 55 -5.27 14.34 4.04
C ALA A 55 -5.53 15.81 4.38
N MET A 56 -4.78 16.37 5.32
CA MET A 56 -4.90 17.79 5.72
C MET A 56 -4.39 18.75 4.64
N GLU A 57 -3.38 18.35 3.87
CA GLU A 57 -2.81 19.13 2.77
C GLU A 57 -3.66 19.03 1.49
N ASN A 58 -4.48 17.98 1.35
CA ASN A 58 -5.36 17.79 0.19
C ASN A 58 -6.61 18.67 0.27
N VAL A 59 -6.55 19.85 -0.33
CA VAL A 59 -7.64 20.82 -0.35
C VAL A 59 -8.55 20.74 -1.59
N TYR A 60 -8.27 19.82 -2.52
CA TYR A 60 -8.95 19.76 -3.81
C TYR A 60 -10.04 18.71 -3.89
N THR A 61 -9.91 17.63 -3.12
CA THR A 61 -10.81 16.46 -3.16
C THR A 61 -10.95 15.84 -1.78
N PRO A 62 -12.03 15.06 -1.51
CA PRO A 62 -12.14 14.26 -0.31
C PRO A 62 -10.97 13.27 -0.19
N THR A 63 -10.56 12.98 1.03
CA THR A 63 -9.59 11.91 1.33
C THR A 63 -10.26 10.80 2.12
N ALA A 64 -10.12 9.57 1.63
CA ALA A 64 -10.51 8.37 2.35
C ALA A 64 -9.29 7.75 3.04
N LEU A 65 -9.34 7.62 4.36
CA LEU A 65 -8.37 6.88 5.16
C LEU A 65 -8.96 5.51 5.50
N ILE A 66 -8.38 4.44 4.96
CA ILE A 66 -8.78 3.06 5.22
C ILE A 66 -7.88 2.51 6.30
N LEU A 67 -8.39 2.44 7.53
CA LEU A 67 -7.64 2.03 8.71
C LEU A 67 -8.02 0.62 9.13
N SER A 68 -7.13 -0.08 9.82
CA SER A 68 -7.45 -1.38 10.40
C SER A 68 -8.31 -1.23 11.66
N ARG A 69 -9.17 -2.20 11.91
CA ARG A 69 -9.86 -2.34 13.20
C ARG A 69 -8.95 -2.98 14.25
N GLN A 70 -8.10 -3.89 13.80
CA GLN A 70 -7.18 -4.62 14.66
C GLN A 70 -5.88 -3.84 14.88
N ASN A 71 -5.20 -4.15 15.96
CA ASN A 71 -3.85 -3.66 16.20
C ASN A 71 -2.89 -4.19 15.13
N ILE A 72 -2.05 -3.32 14.62
CA ILE A 72 -1.01 -3.64 13.64
C ILE A 72 0.36 -3.35 14.23
N THR A 73 1.37 -4.10 13.77
CA THR A 73 2.75 -3.92 14.21
C THR A 73 3.42 -2.85 13.36
N ASP A 74 4.25 -2.01 13.99
CA ASP A 74 5.05 -1.02 13.28
C ASP A 74 6.04 -1.71 12.34
N LEU A 75 6.22 -1.12 11.17
CA LEU A 75 7.17 -1.61 10.18
C LEU A 75 8.61 -1.33 10.64
N PRO A 76 9.56 -2.20 10.28
CA PRO A 76 10.96 -1.98 10.60
C PRO A 76 11.49 -0.72 9.92
N ALA A 77 12.41 -0.02 10.57
CA ALA A 77 13.14 1.10 10.02
C ALA A 77 14.60 0.72 9.77
N LYS A 78 15.21 1.28 8.73
CA LYS A 78 16.66 1.22 8.52
C LYS A 78 17.37 2.20 9.46
N GLU A 79 16.87 3.44 9.52
CA GLU A 79 17.40 4.52 10.36
C GLU A 79 16.29 5.27 11.10
N ASN A 80 15.35 5.84 10.37
CA ASN A 80 14.26 6.65 10.92
C ASN A 80 12.95 6.33 10.20
N ARG A 81 12.05 5.64 10.90
CA ARG A 81 10.78 5.17 10.34
C ARG A 81 9.93 6.33 9.79
N TYR A 82 9.92 7.49 10.45
CA TYR A 82 9.14 8.64 9.98
C TYR A 82 9.68 9.20 8.66
N GLN A 83 10.98 9.35 8.55
CA GLN A 83 11.61 9.84 7.30
C GLN A 83 11.37 8.86 6.14
N GLU A 84 11.40 7.57 6.41
CA GLU A 84 11.10 6.52 5.43
C GLU A 84 9.62 6.55 5.03
N ALA A 85 8.71 6.69 6.00
CA ALA A 85 7.27 6.76 5.78
C ALA A 85 6.82 8.00 4.98
N LEU A 86 7.58 9.09 5.00
CA LEU A 86 7.29 10.25 4.15
C LEU A 86 7.25 9.89 2.66
N GLN A 87 7.92 8.81 2.23
CA GLN A 87 7.81 8.32 0.87
C GLN A 87 6.40 7.84 0.49
N ALA A 88 5.52 7.60 1.47
CA ALA A 88 4.10 7.31 1.25
C ALA A 88 3.38 8.41 0.43
N GLU A 89 3.88 9.65 0.45
CA GLU A 89 3.39 10.73 -0.41
C GLU A 89 3.55 10.46 -1.92
N LYS A 90 4.43 9.53 -2.30
CA LYS A 90 4.57 9.03 -3.68
C LYS A 90 3.65 7.84 -4.00
N GLY A 91 2.91 7.35 -3.01
CA GLY A 91 1.91 6.29 -3.15
C GLY A 91 2.42 4.87 -2.99
N ALA A 92 3.70 4.61 -3.26
CA ALA A 92 4.38 3.34 -2.96
C ALA A 92 5.86 3.60 -2.69
N TYR A 93 6.47 2.76 -1.84
CA TYR A 93 7.90 2.84 -1.54
C TYR A 93 8.45 1.51 -1.01
N ILE A 94 9.78 1.38 -1.05
CA ILE A 94 10.48 0.19 -0.57
C ILE A 94 10.66 0.29 0.95
N VAL A 95 10.01 -0.62 1.69
CA VAL A 95 10.16 -0.73 3.16
C VAL A 95 11.50 -1.37 3.51
N ASN A 96 11.82 -2.47 2.83
CA ASN A 96 13.05 -3.22 3.04
C ASN A 96 13.41 -3.98 1.76
N GLU A 97 14.70 -4.17 1.49
CA GLU A 97 15.15 -4.95 0.33
C GLU A 97 16.52 -5.59 0.54
N ASP A 98 16.69 -6.75 -0.04
CA ASP A 98 17.96 -7.44 -0.21
C ASP A 98 18.57 -7.07 -1.58
N ALA A 99 19.89 -7.05 -1.68
CA ALA A 99 20.56 -6.80 -2.95
C ALA A 99 20.20 -7.88 -3.99
N ASN A 100 19.75 -7.44 -5.17
CA ASN A 100 19.28 -8.32 -6.26
C ASN A 100 18.15 -9.25 -5.79
N ALA A 101 17.04 -8.68 -5.33
CA ALA A 101 15.89 -9.42 -4.86
C ALA A 101 15.34 -10.38 -5.93
N ASP A 102 15.07 -11.62 -5.54
CA ASP A 102 14.49 -12.68 -6.40
C ASP A 102 12.99 -12.51 -6.56
N VAL A 103 12.33 -11.86 -5.58
CA VAL A 103 10.89 -11.63 -5.54
C VAL A 103 10.58 -10.30 -4.86
N ILE A 104 9.55 -9.63 -5.34
CA ILE A 104 8.97 -8.43 -4.73
C ILE A 104 7.69 -8.85 -4.00
N LEU A 105 7.60 -8.53 -2.73
CA LEU A 105 6.40 -8.70 -1.91
C LEU A 105 5.69 -7.37 -1.80
N LEU A 106 4.45 -7.31 -2.27
CA LEU A 106 3.66 -6.08 -2.40
C LEU A 106 2.38 -6.16 -1.56
N ALA A 107 2.14 -5.17 -0.74
CA ALA A 107 0.88 -5.03 -0.03
C ALA A 107 0.53 -3.56 0.23
N SER A 108 -0.73 -3.34 0.58
CA SER A 108 -1.27 -2.05 1.04
C SER A 108 -1.80 -2.23 2.47
N GLY A 109 -1.54 -1.25 3.33
CA GLY A 109 -2.09 -1.25 4.68
C GLY A 109 -1.56 -2.37 5.58
N SER A 110 -2.44 -2.92 6.37
CA SER A 110 -2.12 -3.87 7.45
C SER A 110 -1.41 -5.16 7.01
N GLU A 111 -1.54 -5.56 5.75
CA GLU A 111 -0.87 -6.77 5.24
C GLU A 111 0.63 -6.59 5.02
N VAL A 112 1.15 -5.36 5.00
CA VAL A 112 2.59 -5.12 4.86
C VAL A 112 3.37 -5.74 6.01
N SER A 113 2.87 -5.67 7.25
CA SER A 113 3.50 -6.32 8.40
C SER A 113 3.55 -7.84 8.25
N THR A 114 2.49 -8.45 7.69
CA THR A 114 2.46 -9.88 7.39
C THR A 114 3.52 -10.26 6.35
N LEU A 115 3.74 -9.42 5.34
CA LEU A 115 4.83 -9.63 4.37
C LEU A 115 6.21 -9.50 4.99
N VAL A 116 6.39 -8.58 5.94
CA VAL A 116 7.66 -8.44 6.68
C VAL A 116 7.96 -9.71 7.48
N GLU A 117 6.95 -10.27 8.16
CA GLU A 117 7.10 -11.55 8.87
C GLU A 117 7.38 -12.72 7.92
N GLY A 118 6.63 -12.81 6.81
CA GLY A 118 6.82 -13.85 5.80
C GLY A 118 8.18 -13.76 5.09
N ALA A 119 8.70 -12.55 4.88
CA ALA A 119 10.01 -12.34 4.27
C ALA A 119 11.16 -12.96 5.10
N ALA A 120 11.02 -13.00 6.43
CA ALA A 120 12.02 -13.66 7.28
C ALA A 120 12.12 -15.15 6.98
N LEU A 121 11.00 -15.83 6.70
CA LEU A 121 10.97 -17.24 6.31
C LEU A 121 11.61 -17.46 4.94
N LEU A 122 11.26 -16.62 3.95
CA LEU A 122 11.88 -16.72 2.61
C LEU A 122 13.39 -16.51 2.67
N ARG A 123 13.87 -15.57 3.47
CA ARG A 123 15.30 -15.33 3.66
C ARG A 123 16.01 -16.51 4.32
N ALA A 124 15.34 -17.21 5.25
CA ALA A 124 15.89 -18.44 5.85
C ALA A 124 16.08 -19.55 4.80
N ASP A 125 15.25 -19.58 3.76
CA ASP A 125 15.35 -20.48 2.60
C ASP A 125 16.31 -19.94 1.51
N GLY A 126 17.02 -18.83 1.76
CA GLY A 126 17.99 -18.25 0.83
C GLY A 126 17.38 -17.38 -0.28
N ILE A 127 16.08 -17.09 -0.23
CA ILE A 127 15.39 -16.26 -1.20
C ILE A 127 15.53 -14.79 -0.81
N LYS A 128 16.00 -13.97 -1.73
CA LYS A 128 16.16 -12.53 -1.55
C LYS A 128 14.86 -11.81 -1.86
N VAL A 129 14.46 -10.89 -1.00
CA VAL A 129 13.16 -10.22 -1.11
C VAL A 129 13.27 -8.69 -1.10
N ARG A 130 12.38 -8.05 -1.84
CA ARG A 130 12.06 -6.62 -1.71
C ARG A 130 10.64 -6.52 -1.18
N ILE A 131 10.41 -5.71 -0.16
CA ILE A 131 9.09 -5.46 0.41
C ILE A 131 8.66 -4.05 0.04
N VAL A 132 7.48 -3.93 -0.57
CA VAL A 132 6.91 -2.65 -1.03
C VAL A 132 5.59 -2.41 -0.30
N SER A 133 5.49 -1.25 0.35
CA SER A 133 4.22 -0.71 0.85
C SER A 133 3.58 0.17 -0.23
N VAL A 134 2.28 -0.02 -0.46
CA VAL A 134 1.48 0.77 -1.42
C VAL A 134 0.33 1.45 -0.67
N PRO A 135 0.59 2.48 0.13
CA PRO A 135 -0.47 3.20 0.84
C PRO A 135 -1.46 3.89 -0.09
N SER A 136 -1.10 4.26 -1.32
CA SER A 136 -2.01 4.86 -2.30
C SER A 136 -1.65 4.49 -3.74
N GLU A 137 -2.47 3.65 -4.36
CA GLU A 137 -2.30 3.31 -5.77
C GLU A 137 -2.46 4.52 -6.70
N GLY A 138 -3.41 5.41 -6.40
CA GLY A 138 -3.67 6.58 -7.20
C GLY A 138 -2.46 7.52 -7.26
N LEU A 139 -1.81 7.76 -6.11
CA LEU A 139 -0.58 8.55 -6.06
C LEU A 139 0.57 7.85 -6.78
N PHE A 140 0.74 6.53 -6.59
CA PHE A 140 1.81 5.78 -7.24
C PHE A 140 1.68 5.80 -8.77
N ARG A 141 0.48 5.62 -9.29
CA ARG A 141 0.24 5.69 -10.75
C ARG A 141 0.46 7.08 -11.33
N SER A 142 0.37 8.13 -10.54
CA SER A 142 0.65 9.51 -10.98
C SER A 142 2.14 9.84 -11.01
N GLN A 143 2.99 8.97 -10.47
CA GLN A 143 4.44 9.16 -10.51
C GLN A 143 5.02 8.95 -11.92
N SER A 144 6.24 9.44 -12.13
CA SER A 144 6.96 9.18 -13.38
C SER A 144 7.22 7.68 -13.58
N LYS A 145 7.37 7.27 -14.83
CA LYS A 145 7.70 5.86 -15.15
C LYS A 145 8.99 5.42 -14.49
N GLU A 146 9.99 6.29 -14.45
CA GLU A 146 11.29 6.02 -13.83
C GLU A 146 11.11 5.71 -12.34
N TYR A 147 10.24 6.44 -11.62
CA TYR A 147 9.95 6.15 -10.24
C TYR A 147 9.21 4.82 -10.09
N GLN A 148 8.17 4.60 -10.90
CA GLN A 148 7.42 3.33 -10.87
C GLN A 148 8.34 2.13 -11.12
N GLU A 149 9.22 2.20 -12.11
CA GLU A 149 10.20 1.15 -12.42
C GLU A 149 11.28 1.00 -11.34
N SER A 150 11.63 2.05 -10.63
CA SER A 150 12.57 1.95 -9.49
C SER A 150 11.98 1.14 -8.33
N ILE A 151 10.65 1.21 -8.15
CA ILE A 151 9.92 0.46 -7.12
C ILE A 151 9.58 -0.95 -7.60
N LEU A 152 9.01 -1.06 -8.81
CA LEU A 152 8.55 -2.30 -9.44
C LEU A 152 9.20 -2.46 -10.83
N PRO A 153 10.45 -2.96 -10.91
CA PRO A 153 11.14 -3.13 -12.18
C PRO A 153 10.40 -4.11 -13.11
N ALA A 154 10.37 -3.80 -14.40
CA ALA A 154 9.78 -4.68 -15.41
C ALA A 154 10.42 -6.08 -15.40
N GLY A 155 9.59 -7.11 -15.53
CA GLY A 155 10.04 -8.51 -15.51
C GLY A 155 10.32 -9.09 -14.12
N SER A 156 10.11 -8.32 -13.04
CA SER A 156 10.24 -8.83 -11.68
C SER A 156 9.13 -9.84 -11.35
N LYS A 157 9.47 -10.83 -10.51
CA LYS A 157 8.45 -11.70 -9.90
C LYS A 157 7.82 -10.94 -8.75
N ILE A 158 6.50 -10.72 -8.81
CA ILE A 158 5.78 -9.97 -7.79
C ILE A 158 4.72 -10.87 -7.15
N PHE A 159 4.70 -10.88 -5.83
CA PHE A 159 3.66 -11.49 -5.03
C PHE A 159 2.89 -10.40 -4.29
N GLY A 160 1.59 -10.28 -4.57
CA GLY A 160 0.68 -9.34 -3.91
C GLY A 160 -0.14 -10.01 -2.81
N LEU A 161 -0.27 -9.36 -1.65
CA LEU A 161 -1.11 -9.81 -0.55
C LEU A 161 -2.16 -8.74 -0.22
N THR A 162 -3.43 -9.15 -0.17
CA THR A 162 -4.53 -8.28 0.24
C THR A 162 -5.62 -9.08 0.96
N ALA A 163 -6.21 -8.52 2.00
CA ALA A 163 -7.41 -9.04 2.65
C ALA A 163 -8.69 -8.63 1.90
N GLY A 164 -8.59 -7.69 0.95
CA GLY A 164 -9.68 -7.27 0.07
C GLY A 164 -9.68 -8.00 -1.26
N LEU A 165 -10.30 -7.41 -2.27
CA LEU A 165 -10.33 -7.97 -3.62
C LEU A 165 -8.97 -7.86 -4.32
N PRO A 166 -8.58 -8.84 -5.14
CA PRO A 166 -7.32 -8.81 -5.90
C PRO A 166 -7.16 -7.54 -6.76
N VAL A 167 -8.26 -7.00 -7.26
CA VAL A 167 -8.27 -5.76 -8.06
C VAL A 167 -7.62 -4.57 -7.35
N ASN A 168 -7.56 -4.60 -6.03
CA ASN A 168 -6.91 -3.56 -5.23
C ASN A 168 -5.38 -3.50 -5.44
N LEU A 169 -4.78 -4.58 -5.94
CA LEU A 169 -3.34 -4.66 -6.25
C LEU A 169 -3.05 -4.77 -7.76
N GLU A 170 -4.01 -5.20 -8.57
CA GLU A 170 -3.83 -5.38 -10.01
C GLU A 170 -3.36 -4.11 -10.71
N LEU A 171 -3.83 -2.96 -10.24
CA LEU A 171 -3.49 -1.66 -10.84
C LEU A 171 -2.04 -1.24 -10.62
N SER A 172 -1.41 -1.77 -9.58
CA SER A 172 0.03 -1.64 -9.37
C SER A 172 0.84 -2.60 -10.24
N LEU A 173 0.19 -3.63 -10.80
CA LEU A 173 0.82 -4.71 -11.56
C LEU A 173 0.62 -4.61 -13.08
N ILE A 174 -0.34 -3.81 -13.56
CA ILE A 174 -0.72 -3.74 -14.99
C ILE A 174 0.39 -3.17 -15.91
N HIS A 175 1.42 -2.58 -15.36
CA HIS A 175 2.53 -1.99 -16.14
C HIS A 175 3.81 -2.84 -16.13
N ILE A 176 3.71 -4.08 -15.65
CA ILE A 176 4.88 -4.97 -15.55
C ILE A 176 4.89 -6.00 -16.67
#